data_bf17469923bcf6eec02707ebba9d0391
#
_entry.id   bf17469923bcf6eec02707ebba9d0391
#
_cell.length_a   1.000
_cell.length_b   1.000
_cell.length_c   1.000
_cell.angle_alpha   90.00
_cell.angle_beta   90.00
_cell.angle_gamma   90.00
#
_symmetry.space_group_name_H-M   'P 1'
#
loop_
_entity.id
_entity.type
_entity.pdbx_description
1 polymer ?
#
loop_
_entity_poly.entity_id
_entity_poly.type
_entity_poly.pdbx_seq_one_letter_code
_entity_poly.pdbx_strand_id
1 'polypeptide(L)'
;PLAALAARPLARLLRPPAEVEVATGCFLIAGGLVGLAIPPSADLVWTIAPQALVGLGLGLTIDRLTSQAMELRLPRIRHAGWTISARHLGVVVGLAILTPVFTADLQDAQVPAQEAIASLVLDAPLLPEDKIAVAQALGRELVQQQGRVPDLSNAFVTADLQPEERPAAAQLERDLDAQLERAAARAFRDSFLIGAGLALLALLTVVAPGRRTR
;
A
#
# COMPACT_ATOMS: atom_id res chain seq x y z
N PRO A 1 11.46 5.97 -3.70
CA PRO A 1 12.13 6.78 -4.74
C PRO A 1 13.62 6.49 -4.87
N LEU A 2 14.39 6.42 -3.76
CA LEU A 2 15.83 6.17 -3.78
C LEU A 2 16.21 4.83 -4.42
N ALA A 3 15.46 3.77 -4.14
CA ALA A 3 15.67 2.45 -4.72
C ALA A 3 15.52 2.45 -6.26
N ALA A 4 14.56 3.22 -6.80
CA ALA A 4 14.40 3.36 -8.25
C ALA A 4 15.60 4.03 -8.92
N LEU A 5 16.27 4.97 -8.25
CA LEU A 5 17.48 5.61 -8.74
C LEU A 5 18.68 4.63 -8.79
N ALA A 6 18.73 3.68 -7.86
CA ALA A 6 19.77 2.65 -7.83
C ALA A 6 19.62 1.60 -8.95
N ALA A 7 18.44 1.49 -9.57
CA ALA A 7 18.20 0.55 -10.66
C ALA A 7 19.08 0.82 -11.90
N ARG A 8 19.31 2.09 -12.24
CA ARG A 8 20.13 2.50 -13.41
C ARG A 8 21.59 2.04 -13.35
N PRO A 9 22.36 2.31 -12.26
CA PRO A 9 23.72 1.81 -12.17
C PRO A 9 23.78 0.28 -12.14
N LEU A 10 22.82 -0.39 -11.52
CA LEU A 10 22.74 -1.84 -11.47
C LEU A 10 22.53 -2.45 -12.87
N ALA A 11 21.59 -1.92 -13.65
CA ALA A 11 21.33 -2.34 -15.02
C ALA A 11 22.57 -2.13 -15.94
N ARG A 12 23.29 -1.01 -15.77
CA ARG A 12 24.54 -0.74 -16.51
C ARG A 12 25.67 -1.72 -16.16
N LEU A 13 25.74 -2.15 -14.92
CA LEU A 13 26.75 -3.10 -14.46
C LEU A 13 26.49 -4.51 -15.01
N LEU A 14 25.24 -4.96 -14.98
CA LEU A 14 24.85 -6.32 -15.37
C LEU A 14 24.61 -6.47 -16.87
N ARG A 15 24.31 -5.39 -17.59
CA ARG A 15 24.01 -5.34 -19.03
C ARG A 15 23.10 -6.47 -19.53
N PRO A 16 21.96 -6.76 -18.85
CA PRO A 16 21.07 -7.83 -19.27
C PRO A 16 20.38 -7.47 -20.60
N PRO A 17 19.90 -8.47 -21.35
CA PRO A 17 19.00 -8.24 -22.48
C PRO A 17 17.76 -7.47 -22.02
N ALA A 18 17.20 -6.64 -22.89
CA ALA A 18 16.07 -5.77 -22.58
C ALA A 18 14.86 -6.52 -22.00
N GLU A 19 14.57 -7.70 -22.55
CA GLU A 19 13.47 -8.55 -22.12
C GLU A 19 13.68 -9.08 -20.69
N VAL A 20 14.91 -9.47 -20.36
CA VAL A 20 15.30 -9.92 -19.03
C VAL A 20 15.23 -8.79 -18.01
N GLU A 21 15.64 -7.58 -18.40
CA GLU A 21 15.59 -6.41 -17.52
C GLU A 21 14.14 -6.07 -17.13
N VAL A 22 13.23 -6.03 -18.10
CA VAL A 22 11.81 -5.75 -17.85
C VAL A 22 11.16 -6.89 -17.06
N ALA A 23 11.46 -8.16 -17.41
CA ALA A 23 10.93 -9.31 -16.68
C ALA A 23 11.39 -9.28 -15.21
N THR A 24 12.67 -9.05 -14.96
CA THR A 24 13.20 -8.90 -13.61
C THR A 24 12.52 -7.77 -12.85
N GLY A 25 12.30 -6.62 -13.51
CA GLY A 25 11.57 -5.50 -12.94
C GLY A 25 10.15 -5.86 -12.52
N CYS A 26 9.40 -6.56 -13.37
CA CYS A 26 8.04 -7.03 -13.05
C CYS A 26 8.03 -8.03 -11.89
N PHE A 27 8.99 -8.96 -11.82
CA PHE A 27 9.11 -9.89 -10.70
C PHE A 27 9.45 -9.18 -9.39
N LEU A 28 10.32 -8.18 -9.42
CA LEU A 28 10.64 -7.39 -8.24
C LEU A 28 9.43 -6.58 -7.74
N ILE A 29 8.64 -6.00 -8.67
CA ILE A 29 7.40 -5.31 -8.32
C ILE A 29 6.41 -6.29 -7.68
N ALA A 30 6.15 -7.43 -8.33
CA ALA A 30 5.21 -8.42 -7.82
C ALA A 30 5.66 -8.97 -6.47
N GLY A 31 6.93 -9.37 -6.33
CA GLY A 31 7.49 -9.88 -5.09
C GLY A 31 7.48 -8.84 -3.96
N GLY A 32 7.77 -7.59 -4.26
CA GLY A 32 7.67 -6.49 -3.29
C GLY A 32 6.23 -6.22 -2.84
N LEU A 33 5.25 -6.24 -3.76
CA LEU A 33 3.83 -6.08 -3.43
C LEU A 33 3.30 -7.26 -2.61
N VAL A 34 3.66 -8.50 -2.95
CA VAL A 34 3.35 -9.68 -2.12
C VAL A 34 4.02 -9.54 -0.74
N GLY A 35 5.28 -9.09 -0.69
CA GLY A 35 5.97 -8.82 0.56
C GLY A 35 5.28 -7.78 1.43
N LEU A 36 4.59 -6.79 0.86
CA LEU A 36 3.77 -5.82 1.59
C LEU A 36 2.41 -6.40 2.05
N ALA A 37 1.91 -7.45 1.39
CA ALA A 37 0.64 -8.09 1.74
C ALA A 37 0.75 -9.07 2.92
N ILE A 38 1.96 -9.52 3.29
CA ILE A 38 2.18 -10.58 4.30
C ILE A 38 2.23 -10.03 5.74
N PRO A 39 2.92 -8.90 6.03
CA PRO A 39 3.07 -8.44 7.41
C PRO A 39 1.74 -8.10 8.07
N PRO A 40 1.53 -8.54 9.33
CA PRO A 40 0.31 -8.23 10.09
C PRO A 40 0.30 -6.79 10.65
N SER A 41 1.42 -6.07 10.56
CA SER A 41 1.62 -4.72 11.08
C SER A 41 2.30 -3.83 10.03
N ALA A 42 2.08 -2.54 10.14
CA ALA A 42 2.69 -1.52 9.27
C ALA A 42 4.11 -1.11 9.71
N ASP A 43 4.77 -1.92 10.53
CA ASP A 43 6.12 -1.64 11.03
C ASP A 43 7.10 -1.29 9.90
N LEU A 44 7.76 -0.15 10.05
CA LEU A 44 8.70 0.38 9.06
C LEU A 44 9.81 -0.62 8.70
N VAL A 45 10.29 -1.38 9.67
CA VAL A 45 11.38 -2.36 9.48
C VAL A 45 10.99 -3.44 8.47
N TRP A 46 9.76 -3.95 8.54
CA TRP A 46 9.25 -5.00 7.66
C TRP A 46 8.79 -4.48 6.30
N THR A 47 8.44 -3.19 6.20
CA THR A 47 7.94 -2.58 4.96
C THR A 47 9.04 -2.00 4.08
N ILE A 48 10.22 -1.63 4.63
CA ILE A 48 11.32 -1.03 3.86
C ILE A 48 11.83 -1.97 2.76
N ALA A 49 12.06 -3.24 3.07
CA ALA A 49 12.62 -4.18 2.10
C ALA A 49 11.66 -4.44 0.92
N PRO A 50 10.37 -4.76 1.12
CA PRO A 50 9.41 -4.89 0.03
C PRO A 50 9.25 -3.59 -0.78
N GLN A 51 9.18 -2.42 -0.13
CA GLN A 51 9.11 -1.13 -0.83
C GLN A 51 10.35 -0.85 -1.68
N ALA A 52 11.53 -1.23 -1.20
CA ALA A 52 12.76 -1.12 -1.97
C ALA A 52 12.73 -2.02 -3.21
N LEU A 53 12.20 -3.25 -3.10
CA LEU A 53 12.02 -4.16 -4.24
C LEU A 53 11.06 -3.57 -5.28
N VAL A 54 9.91 -3.03 -4.86
CA VAL A 54 8.98 -2.34 -5.77
C VAL A 54 9.67 -1.16 -6.44
N GLY A 55 10.41 -0.35 -5.69
CA GLY A 55 11.14 0.80 -6.23
C GLY A 55 12.21 0.41 -7.26
N LEU A 56 12.99 -0.63 -6.98
CA LEU A 56 13.98 -1.18 -7.93
C LEU A 56 13.29 -1.70 -9.20
N GLY A 57 12.22 -2.49 -9.03
CA GLY A 57 11.45 -3.03 -10.15
C GLY A 57 10.87 -1.94 -11.05
N LEU A 58 10.28 -0.89 -10.47
CA LEU A 58 9.79 0.27 -11.21
C LEU A 58 10.91 0.99 -11.98
N GLY A 59 12.08 1.17 -11.36
CA GLY A 59 13.24 1.79 -11.99
C GLY A 59 13.74 1.02 -13.21
N LEU A 60 13.81 -0.32 -13.12
CA LEU A 60 14.18 -1.19 -14.24
C LEU A 60 13.14 -1.17 -15.37
N THR A 61 11.86 -1.23 -15.02
CA THR A 61 10.78 -1.39 -16.00
C THR A 61 10.47 -0.10 -16.75
N ILE A 62 10.28 1.02 -16.04
CA ILE A 62 9.81 2.27 -16.64
C ILE A 62 10.83 2.85 -17.60
N ASP A 63 12.10 2.92 -17.20
CA ASP A 63 13.14 3.49 -18.05
C ASP A 63 13.32 2.68 -19.34
N ARG A 64 13.29 1.35 -19.22
CA ARG A 64 13.49 0.46 -20.36
C ARG A 64 12.33 0.48 -21.34
N LEU A 65 11.10 0.39 -20.84
CA LEU A 65 9.90 0.46 -21.69
C LEU A 65 9.79 1.82 -22.38
N THR A 66 10.15 2.90 -21.68
CA THR A 66 10.13 4.25 -22.28
C THR A 66 11.17 4.39 -23.40
N SER A 67 12.40 3.89 -23.19
CA SER A 67 13.42 3.94 -24.24
C SER A 67 13.04 3.09 -25.47
N GLN A 68 12.54 1.87 -25.25
CA GLN A 68 12.08 1.01 -26.34
C GLN A 68 10.93 1.64 -27.13
N ALA A 69 9.97 2.29 -26.47
CA ALA A 69 8.87 2.97 -27.12
C ALA A 69 9.34 4.15 -28.00
N MET A 70 10.46 4.80 -27.63
CA MET A 70 11.03 5.91 -28.37
C MET A 70 11.95 5.48 -29.51
N GLU A 71 12.62 4.31 -29.40
CA GLU A 71 13.58 3.84 -30.40
C GLU A 71 12.91 3.25 -31.65
N LEU A 72 11.69 2.74 -31.53
CA LEU A 72 11.09 1.86 -32.52
C LEU A 72 10.55 2.55 -33.80
N ARG A 73 10.31 3.87 -33.82
CA ARG A 73 9.71 4.53 -35.02
C ARG A 73 9.97 6.03 -35.15
N LEU A 74 10.06 6.52 -36.38
CA LEU A 74 10.05 7.94 -36.73
C LEU A 74 8.65 8.34 -37.25
N PRO A 75 8.13 9.56 -36.99
CA PRO A 75 8.74 10.68 -36.26
C PRO A 75 8.59 10.56 -34.72
N ARG A 76 9.68 10.83 -34.00
CA ARG A 76 9.78 10.68 -32.54
C ARG A 76 8.71 11.44 -31.73
N ILE A 77 8.26 12.59 -32.22
CA ILE A 77 7.27 13.45 -31.56
C ILE A 77 5.91 12.72 -31.35
N ARG A 78 5.43 12.00 -32.36
CA ARG A 78 4.17 11.26 -32.28
C ARG A 78 4.26 10.14 -31.23
N HIS A 79 5.40 9.44 -31.19
CA HIS A 79 5.60 8.32 -30.25
C HIS A 79 5.80 8.80 -28.81
N ALA A 80 6.43 9.96 -28.60
CA ALA A 80 6.50 10.56 -27.26
C ALA A 80 5.11 10.88 -26.72
N GLY A 81 4.23 11.47 -27.53
CA GLY A 81 2.83 11.72 -27.13
C GLY A 81 2.07 10.44 -26.77
N TRP A 82 2.16 9.40 -27.61
CA TRP A 82 1.52 8.11 -27.33
C TRP A 82 2.05 7.45 -26.07
N THR A 83 3.35 7.49 -25.82
CA THR A 83 3.97 6.92 -24.61
C THR A 83 3.49 7.62 -23.35
N ILE A 84 3.42 8.94 -23.37
CA ILE A 84 2.90 9.74 -22.26
C ILE A 84 1.41 9.42 -22.03
N SER A 85 0.61 9.41 -23.10
CA SER A 85 -0.82 9.10 -23.02
C SER A 85 -1.08 7.68 -22.51
N ALA A 86 -0.33 6.68 -22.99
CA ALA A 86 -0.43 5.30 -22.51
C ALA A 86 -0.07 5.17 -21.02
N ARG A 87 0.96 5.92 -20.56
CA ARG A 87 1.32 5.95 -19.14
C ARG A 87 0.20 6.54 -18.29
N HIS A 88 -0.39 7.67 -18.69
CA HIS A 88 -1.50 8.28 -17.97
C HIS A 88 -2.74 7.37 -17.98
N LEU A 89 -3.04 6.75 -19.14
CA LEU A 89 -4.14 5.80 -19.24
C LEU A 89 -3.92 4.61 -18.29
N GLY A 90 -2.70 4.08 -18.21
CA GLY A 90 -2.35 3.00 -17.26
C GLY A 90 -2.58 3.41 -15.81
N VAL A 91 -2.22 4.64 -15.43
CA VAL A 91 -2.49 5.17 -14.08
C VAL A 91 -3.99 5.27 -13.82
N VAL A 92 -4.77 5.83 -14.76
CA VAL A 92 -6.22 5.98 -14.63
C VAL A 92 -6.91 4.63 -14.52
N VAL A 93 -6.54 3.66 -15.36
CA VAL A 93 -7.08 2.28 -15.32
C VAL A 93 -6.69 1.60 -14.01
N GLY A 94 -5.44 1.73 -13.58
CA GLY A 94 -4.97 1.18 -12.31
C GLY A 94 -5.77 1.74 -11.13
N LEU A 95 -5.97 3.05 -11.06
CA LEU A 95 -6.78 3.67 -10.02
C LEU A 95 -8.26 3.25 -10.11
N ALA A 96 -8.82 3.15 -11.30
CA ALA A 96 -10.20 2.73 -11.50
C ALA A 96 -10.45 1.28 -11.03
N ILE A 97 -9.45 0.41 -11.08
CA ILE A 97 -9.53 -0.96 -10.58
C ILE A 97 -9.26 -1.01 -9.06
N LEU A 98 -8.18 -0.35 -8.60
CA LEU A 98 -7.74 -0.48 -7.21
C LEU A 98 -8.60 0.32 -6.23
N THR A 99 -9.16 1.47 -6.64
CA THR A 99 -9.97 2.31 -5.74
C THR A 99 -11.23 1.60 -5.24
N PRO A 100 -12.08 0.96 -6.09
CA PRO A 100 -13.25 0.24 -5.61
C PRO A 100 -12.88 -0.93 -4.68
N VAL A 101 -11.82 -1.68 -5.01
CA VAL A 101 -11.35 -2.79 -4.17
C VAL A 101 -10.95 -2.28 -2.80
N PHE A 102 -10.09 -1.28 -2.76
CA PHE A 102 -9.64 -0.67 -1.51
C PHE A 102 -10.81 -0.11 -0.68
N THR A 103 -11.78 0.53 -1.34
CA THR A 103 -12.96 1.07 -0.64
C THR A 103 -13.84 -0.04 -0.06
N ALA A 104 -14.03 -1.14 -0.79
CA ALA A 104 -14.76 -2.30 -0.30
C ALA A 104 -14.03 -2.96 0.88
N ASP A 105 -12.73 -3.22 0.74
CA ASP A 105 -11.91 -3.82 1.80
C ASP A 105 -11.90 -2.95 3.07
N LEU A 106 -11.87 -1.62 2.89
CA LEU A 106 -11.93 -0.70 4.02
C LEU A 106 -13.29 -0.74 4.73
N GLN A 107 -14.39 -0.82 3.96
CA GLN A 107 -15.73 -0.95 4.53
C GLN A 107 -15.91 -2.28 5.25
N ASP A 108 -15.44 -3.38 4.66
CA ASP A 108 -15.52 -4.71 5.27
C ASP A 108 -14.66 -4.82 6.54
N ALA A 109 -13.57 -4.06 6.62
CA ALA A 109 -12.72 -4.02 7.81
C ALA A 109 -13.31 -3.17 8.95
N GLN A 110 -14.26 -2.27 8.68
CA GLN A 110 -14.83 -1.35 9.69
C GLN A 110 -15.64 -2.09 10.76
N VAL A 111 -16.52 -3.01 10.36
CA VAL A 111 -17.41 -3.71 11.31
C VAL A 111 -16.61 -4.55 12.31
N PRO A 112 -15.71 -5.47 11.89
CA PRO A 112 -14.91 -6.22 12.85
C PRO A 112 -13.94 -5.35 13.67
N ALA A 113 -13.48 -4.22 13.11
CA ALA A 113 -12.66 -3.27 13.87
C ALA A 113 -13.47 -2.60 14.99
N GLN A 114 -14.71 -2.18 14.72
CA GLN A 114 -15.60 -1.60 15.72
C GLN A 114 -15.96 -2.61 16.82
N GLU A 115 -16.24 -3.86 16.47
CA GLU A 115 -16.50 -4.93 17.43
C GLU A 115 -15.27 -5.20 18.31
N ALA A 116 -14.08 -5.26 17.72
CA ALA A 116 -12.84 -5.44 18.46
C ALA A 116 -12.52 -4.26 19.39
N ILE A 117 -12.75 -3.02 18.94
CA ILE A 117 -12.61 -1.81 19.76
C ILE A 117 -13.58 -1.86 20.94
N ALA A 118 -14.86 -2.19 20.68
CA ALA A 118 -15.86 -2.29 21.74
C ALA A 118 -15.51 -3.35 22.78
N SER A 119 -15.03 -4.53 22.34
CA SER A 119 -14.60 -5.58 23.26
C SER A 119 -13.40 -5.16 24.10
N LEU A 120 -12.39 -4.52 23.51
CA LEU A 120 -11.22 -4.03 24.24
C LEU A 120 -11.58 -2.99 25.30
N VAL A 121 -12.50 -2.06 24.99
CA VAL A 121 -12.97 -1.05 25.96
C VAL A 121 -13.77 -1.72 27.09
N LEU A 122 -14.59 -2.72 26.78
CA LEU A 122 -15.37 -3.45 27.78
C LEU A 122 -14.48 -4.28 28.72
N ASP A 123 -13.44 -4.90 28.19
CA ASP A 123 -12.52 -5.76 28.94
C ASP A 123 -11.43 -4.97 29.68
N ALA A 124 -11.25 -3.69 29.36
CA ALA A 124 -10.24 -2.84 30.01
C ALA A 124 -10.52 -2.74 31.53
N PRO A 125 -9.49 -2.74 32.38
CA PRO A 125 -9.64 -2.58 33.83
C PRO A 125 -9.85 -1.11 34.22
N LEU A 126 -10.92 -0.50 33.69
CA LEU A 126 -11.34 0.88 33.95
C LEU A 126 -12.69 0.87 34.69
N LEU A 127 -12.98 1.95 35.40
CA LEU A 127 -14.29 2.16 36.00
C LEU A 127 -15.39 2.23 34.93
N PRO A 128 -16.62 1.78 35.21
CA PRO A 128 -17.71 1.79 34.21
C PRO A 128 -18.00 3.16 33.60
N GLU A 129 -17.90 4.23 34.40
CA GLU A 129 -18.09 5.61 33.98
C GLU A 129 -16.98 6.07 33.01
N ASP A 130 -15.72 5.70 33.26
CA ASP A 130 -14.58 6.03 32.42
C ASP A 130 -14.60 5.20 31.10
N LYS A 131 -15.08 3.96 31.13
CA LYS A 131 -15.35 3.18 29.90
C LYS A 131 -16.34 3.89 28.98
N ILE A 132 -17.42 4.45 29.56
CA ILE A 132 -18.41 5.18 28.79
C ILE A 132 -17.82 6.46 28.22
N ALA A 133 -17.03 7.21 29.01
CA ALA A 133 -16.36 8.44 28.55
C ALA A 133 -15.40 8.16 27.40
N VAL A 134 -14.55 7.12 27.51
CA VAL A 134 -13.63 6.68 26.45
C VAL A 134 -14.40 6.23 25.21
N ALA A 135 -15.44 5.41 25.35
CA ALA A 135 -16.24 4.94 24.22
C ALA A 135 -16.90 6.09 23.45
N GLN A 136 -17.43 7.10 24.17
CA GLN A 136 -18.03 8.28 23.56
C GLN A 136 -16.99 9.17 22.88
N ALA A 137 -15.80 9.33 23.46
CA ALA A 137 -14.71 10.09 22.87
C ALA A 137 -14.18 9.41 21.59
N LEU A 138 -13.96 8.10 21.61
CA LEU A 138 -13.60 7.29 20.46
C LEU A 138 -14.66 7.36 19.36
N GLY A 139 -15.93 7.26 19.71
CA GLY A 139 -17.03 7.38 18.73
C GLY A 139 -17.06 8.72 18.04
N ARG A 140 -16.81 9.82 18.76
CA ARG A 140 -16.72 11.17 18.17
C ARG A 140 -15.54 11.31 17.22
N GLU A 141 -14.36 10.79 17.62
CA GLU A 141 -13.15 10.85 16.83
C GLU A 141 -13.30 10.05 15.51
N LEU A 142 -13.86 8.84 15.58
CA LEU A 142 -14.16 8.01 14.41
C LEU A 142 -15.09 8.69 13.42
N VAL A 143 -16.09 9.43 13.91
CA VAL A 143 -17.03 10.18 13.03
C VAL A 143 -16.37 11.40 12.41
N GLN A 144 -15.50 12.11 13.14
CA GLN A 144 -14.85 13.32 12.66
C GLN A 144 -13.75 13.04 11.62
N GLN A 145 -13.11 11.88 11.71
CA GLN A 145 -11.95 11.52 10.86
C GLN A 145 -12.32 10.56 9.71
N GLN A 146 -13.56 10.63 9.18
CA GLN A 146 -13.98 9.79 8.07
C GLN A 146 -12.96 9.82 6.91
N GLY A 147 -12.39 8.63 6.59
CA GLY A 147 -11.42 8.45 5.51
C GLY A 147 -9.94 8.68 5.90
N ARG A 148 -9.65 8.85 7.19
CA ARG A 148 -8.28 8.85 7.74
C ARG A 148 -8.17 7.82 8.87
N VAL A 149 -6.94 7.39 9.15
CA VAL A 149 -6.67 6.61 10.36
C VAL A 149 -6.85 7.54 11.55
N PRO A 150 -7.79 7.27 12.48
CA PRO A 150 -8.07 8.15 13.61
C PRO A 150 -6.87 8.19 14.56
N ASP A 151 -6.56 9.38 15.06
CA ASP A 151 -5.60 9.57 16.15
C ASP A 151 -6.34 9.34 17.48
N LEU A 152 -6.10 8.19 18.09
CA LEU A 152 -6.78 7.80 19.32
C LEU A 152 -6.30 8.57 20.56
N SER A 153 -5.10 9.16 20.52
CA SER A 153 -4.52 9.88 21.67
C SER A 153 -5.41 11.03 22.13
N ASN A 154 -6.05 11.75 21.20
CA ASN A 154 -6.98 12.83 21.50
C ASN A 154 -8.24 12.36 22.26
N ALA A 155 -8.72 11.15 21.97
CA ALA A 155 -9.88 10.58 22.65
C ALA A 155 -9.59 10.33 24.14
N PHE A 156 -8.39 9.82 24.47
CA PHE A 156 -7.98 9.58 25.85
C PHE A 156 -7.69 10.85 26.62
N VAL A 157 -7.13 11.87 25.97
CA VAL A 157 -6.94 13.19 26.60
C VAL A 157 -8.29 13.85 26.92
N THR A 158 -9.27 13.71 26.02
CA THR A 158 -10.61 14.32 26.18
C THR A 158 -11.46 13.59 27.23
N ALA A 159 -11.18 12.31 27.49
CA ALA A 159 -11.93 11.54 28.49
C ALA A 159 -11.63 11.92 29.95
N ASP A 160 -10.59 12.76 30.21
CA ASP A 160 -10.21 13.27 31.54
C ASP A 160 -10.20 12.22 32.65
N LEU A 161 -9.45 11.13 32.38
CA LEU A 161 -9.39 9.95 33.25
C LEU A 161 -8.70 10.22 34.58
N GLN A 162 -9.12 9.53 35.64
CA GLN A 162 -8.51 9.63 36.95
C GLN A 162 -7.02 9.24 36.92
N PRO A 163 -6.17 9.89 37.75
CA PRO A 163 -4.72 9.62 37.75
C PRO A 163 -4.36 8.15 37.97
N GLU A 164 -5.19 7.41 38.73
CA GLU A 164 -4.98 6.00 39.06
C GLU A 164 -5.25 5.08 37.87
N GLU A 165 -6.09 5.50 36.92
CA GLU A 165 -6.47 4.72 35.73
C GLU A 165 -5.60 5.01 34.50
N ARG A 166 -4.76 6.05 34.54
CA ARG A 166 -3.87 6.42 33.44
C ARG A 166 -3.00 5.26 32.90
N PRO A 167 -2.43 4.37 33.74
CA PRO A 167 -1.65 3.24 33.24
C PRO A 167 -2.50 2.24 32.45
N ALA A 168 -3.73 1.97 32.91
CA ALA A 168 -4.68 1.09 32.24
C ALA A 168 -5.17 1.70 30.92
N ALA A 169 -5.45 3.00 30.92
CA ALA A 169 -5.82 3.75 29.73
C ALA A 169 -4.70 3.76 28.68
N ALA A 170 -3.45 3.97 29.09
CA ALA A 170 -2.30 3.92 28.20
C ALA A 170 -2.04 2.52 27.62
N GLN A 171 -2.42 1.46 28.32
CA GLN A 171 -2.39 0.11 27.79
C GLN A 171 -3.51 -0.09 26.75
N LEU A 172 -4.73 0.35 27.08
CA LEU A 172 -5.86 0.29 26.16
C LEU A 172 -5.60 1.06 24.85
N GLU A 173 -5.02 2.27 24.95
CA GLU A 173 -4.61 3.07 23.79
C GLU A 173 -3.67 2.28 22.86
N ARG A 174 -2.63 1.67 23.42
CA ARG A 174 -1.69 0.84 22.65
C ARG A 174 -2.35 -0.37 22.00
N ASP A 175 -3.26 -1.02 22.70
CA ASP A 175 -3.96 -2.20 22.19
C ASP A 175 -4.94 -1.81 21.08
N LEU A 176 -5.57 -0.64 21.17
CA LEU A 176 -6.43 -0.06 20.13
C LEU A 176 -5.62 0.36 18.90
N ASP A 177 -4.50 1.03 19.08
CA ASP A 177 -3.60 1.41 17.98
C ASP A 177 -3.12 0.15 17.22
N ALA A 178 -2.70 -0.88 17.94
CA ALA A 178 -2.30 -2.14 17.33
C ALA A 178 -3.45 -2.84 16.59
N GLN A 179 -4.70 -2.68 17.00
CA GLN A 179 -5.86 -3.19 16.27
C GLN A 179 -6.15 -2.39 15.00
N LEU A 180 -6.06 -1.06 15.08
CA LEU A 180 -6.22 -0.19 13.91
C LEU A 180 -5.15 -0.44 12.85
N GLU A 181 -3.88 -0.58 13.27
CA GLU A 181 -2.80 -0.93 12.34
C GLU A 181 -3.05 -2.28 11.66
N ARG A 182 -3.49 -3.29 12.41
CA ARG A 182 -3.84 -4.60 11.86
C ARG A 182 -5.03 -4.55 10.91
N ALA A 183 -6.04 -3.74 11.21
CA ALA A 183 -7.20 -3.54 10.34
C ALA A 183 -6.79 -2.84 9.04
N ALA A 184 -5.99 -1.77 9.14
CA ALA A 184 -5.44 -1.06 7.99
C ALA A 184 -4.57 -1.98 7.12
N ALA A 185 -3.66 -2.76 7.72
CA ALA A 185 -2.81 -3.69 6.98
C ALA A 185 -3.64 -4.74 6.22
N ARG A 186 -4.75 -5.22 6.79
CA ARG A 186 -5.67 -6.15 6.09
C ARG A 186 -6.39 -5.49 4.93
N ALA A 187 -6.88 -4.25 5.10
CA ALA A 187 -7.57 -3.52 4.04
C ALA A 187 -6.67 -3.27 2.81
N PHE A 188 -5.37 -3.09 3.00
CA PHE A 188 -4.42 -2.94 1.89
C PHE A 188 -4.00 -4.24 1.22
N ARG A 189 -4.19 -5.39 1.90
CA ARG A 189 -3.67 -6.67 1.45
C ARG A 189 -4.13 -7.06 0.04
N ASP A 190 -5.43 -6.99 -0.20
CA ASP A 190 -6.02 -7.42 -1.46
C ASP A 190 -5.63 -6.46 -2.60
N SER A 191 -5.55 -5.16 -2.33
CA SER A 191 -5.02 -4.19 -3.26
C SER A 191 -3.57 -4.47 -3.66
N PHE A 192 -2.70 -4.88 -2.72
CA PHE A 192 -1.32 -5.28 -3.02
C PHE A 192 -1.27 -6.57 -3.84
N LEU A 193 -2.10 -7.56 -3.53
CA LEU A 193 -2.16 -8.83 -4.28
C LEU A 193 -2.66 -8.62 -5.71
N ILE A 194 -3.67 -7.78 -5.91
CA ILE A 194 -4.15 -7.40 -7.24
C ILE A 194 -3.05 -6.67 -8.02
N GLY A 195 -2.38 -5.71 -7.38
CA GLY A 195 -1.23 -5.02 -7.98
C GLY A 195 -0.11 -5.98 -8.39
N ALA A 196 0.20 -6.98 -7.56
CA ALA A 196 1.17 -8.02 -7.86
C ALA A 196 0.72 -8.87 -9.07
N GLY A 197 -0.56 -9.25 -9.12
CA GLY A 197 -1.15 -9.97 -10.26
C GLY A 197 -1.05 -9.16 -11.56
N LEU A 198 -1.35 -7.86 -11.51
CA LEU A 198 -1.21 -6.98 -12.68
C LEU A 198 0.25 -6.85 -13.14
N ALA A 199 1.22 -6.79 -12.21
CA ALA A 199 2.63 -6.78 -12.53
C ALA A 199 3.09 -8.08 -13.21
N LEU A 200 2.57 -9.23 -12.77
CA LEU A 200 2.82 -10.52 -13.41
C LEU A 200 2.12 -10.65 -14.77
N LEU A 201 0.91 -10.11 -14.93
CA LEU A 201 0.24 -10.05 -16.23
C LEU A 201 1.03 -9.22 -17.24
N ALA A 202 1.68 -8.16 -16.81
CA ALA A 202 2.55 -7.37 -17.67
C ALA A 202 3.73 -8.19 -18.24
N LEU A 203 4.20 -9.24 -17.54
CA LEU A 203 5.19 -10.17 -18.06
C LEU A 203 4.74 -10.89 -19.34
N LEU A 204 3.45 -11.21 -19.45
CA LEU A 204 2.92 -11.87 -20.62
C LEU A 204 3.13 -11.03 -21.89
N THR A 205 3.11 -9.71 -21.76
CA THR A 205 3.36 -8.79 -22.87
C THR A 205 4.82 -8.77 -23.31
N VAL A 206 5.74 -9.10 -22.40
CA VAL A 206 7.19 -9.12 -22.65
C VAL A 206 7.61 -10.48 -23.22
N VAL A 207 7.03 -11.57 -22.72
CA VAL A 207 7.37 -12.95 -23.12
C VAL A 207 6.62 -13.36 -24.40
N ALA A 208 5.45 -12.75 -24.68
CA ALA A 208 4.74 -13.03 -25.91
C ALA A 208 5.66 -12.71 -27.10
N PRO A 209 5.97 -13.71 -27.96
CA PRO A 209 6.89 -13.49 -29.09
C PRO A 209 6.28 -12.39 -29.96
N GLY A 210 6.89 -11.22 -29.89
CA GLY A 210 6.52 -10.13 -30.77
C GLY A 210 6.54 -10.70 -32.18
N ARG A 211 5.40 -10.66 -32.88
CA ARG A 211 5.38 -10.90 -34.32
C ARG A 211 6.40 -9.93 -34.92
N ARG A 212 7.64 -10.40 -35.11
CA ARG A 212 8.60 -9.77 -35.98
C ARG A 212 7.97 -9.78 -37.35
N THR A 213 7.17 -8.78 -37.67
CA THR A 213 6.85 -8.45 -39.03
C THR A 213 8.18 -8.10 -39.71
N ARG A 214 8.70 -9.09 -40.42
CA ARG A 214 9.81 -8.89 -41.39
C ARG A 214 9.38 -7.86 -42.45
#